data_049073640f9179cb4babb7f74ee01e10
#
_entry.id   049073640f9179cb4babb7f74ee01e10
#
_cell.length_a   1.000
_cell.length_b   1.000
_cell.length_c   1.000
_cell.angle_alpha   90.00
_cell.angle_beta   90.00
_cell.angle_gamma   90.00
#
_symmetry.space_group_name_H-M   'P 1'
#
loop_
_entity.id
_entity.type
_entity.pdbx_description
1 polymer ?
#
loop_
_entity_poly.entity_id
_entity_poly.type
_entity_poly.pdbx_seq_one_letter_code
_entity_poly.pdbx_strand_id
1 'polypeptide(L)'
;MEPLDEDIGSWLEREVAGCQFQDVRHSKRFRRLLGDLSGQIGGSIPFACQDWAATKAAYRFLSNARVDEEKILAGHFLCTRGRFAAMEDSPVLVLHDTTEFSYHRDDPEAVGILQNWPRLMPMVASPATI
;
A
#
# COMPACT_ATOMS: atom_id res chain seq x y z
N MET A 1 6.03 -24.01 -17.05
CA MET A 1 5.36 -22.96 -16.26
C MET A 1 6.14 -22.89 -14.96
N GLU A 2 7.14 -22.00 -14.95
CA GLU A 2 8.08 -21.80 -13.86
C GLU A 2 7.42 -21.05 -12.71
N PRO A 3 7.82 -21.28 -11.46
CA PRO A 3 7.07 -20.88 -10.28
C PRO A 3 7.17 -19.38 -10.00
N LEU A 4 6.02 -18.78 -9.85
CA LEU A 4 5.84 -17.39 -9.37
C LEU A 4 6.40 -17.15 -7.96
N ASP A 5 6.77 -18.19 -7.21
CA ASP A 5 7.24 -18.11 -5.82
C ASP A 5 8.68 -17.59 -5.67
N GLU A 6 9.59 -17.93 -6.60
CA GLU A 6 10.97 -17.40 -6.53
C GLU A 6 11.04 -15.90 -6.84
N ASP A 7 10.11 -15.38 -7.63
CA ASP A 7 10.08 -13.96 -8.00
C ASP A 7 9.51 -13.10 -6.86
N ILE A 8 8.57 -13.61 -6.08
CA ILE A 8 7.98 -12.89 -4.93
C ILE A 8 9.04 -12.68 -3.82
N GLY A 9 9.84 -13.68 -3.51
CA GLY A 9 10.91 -13.56 -2.52
C GLY A 9 11.97 -12.54 -2.94
N SER A 10 12.38 -12.55 -4.19
CA SER A 10 13.38 -11.61 -4.71
C SER A 10 12.86 -10.18 -4.82
N TRP A 11 11.57 -10.00 -5.15
CA TRP A 11 10.91 -8.70 -5.16
C TRP A 11 10.86 -8.09 -3.75
N LEU A 12 10.39 -8.86 -2.78
CA LEU A 12 10.27 -8.43 -1.39
C LEU A 12 11.61 -7.98 -0.81
N GLU A 13 12.67 -8.76 -1.04
CA GLU A 13 14.02 -8.42 -0.57
C GLU A 13 14.53 -7.11 -1.19
N ARG A 14 14.29 -6.88 -2.48
CA ARG A 14 14.68 -5.64 -3.16
C ARG A 14 13.95 -4.42 -2.59
N GLU A 15 12.64 -4.51 -2.39
CA GLU A 15 11.83 -3.40 -1.84
C GLU A 15 12.25 -3.07 -0.40
N VAL A 16 12.58 -4.07 0.41
CA VAL A 16 12.98 -3.87 1.82
C VAL A 16 14.45 -3.42 1.95
N ALA A 17 15.32 -3.83 1.04
CA ALA A 17 16.76 -3.52 1.11
C ALA A 17 17.06 -2.01 1.10
N GLY A 18 16.22 -1.21 0.44
CA GLY A 18 16.35 0.24 0.40
C GLY A 18 15.80 0.98 1.63
N CYS A 19 15.11 0.28 2.52
CA CYS A 19 14.54 0.89 3.72
C CYS A 19 15.61 1.10 4.80
N GLN A 20 15.66 2.33 5.34
CA GLN A 20 16.69 2.72 6.32
C GLN A 20 16.12 2.77 7.74
N PHE A 21 15.81 1.62 8.31
CA PHE A 21 15.46 1.55 9.72
C PHE A 21 16.72 1.46 10.59
N GLN A 22 16.78 2.27 11.64
CA GLN A 22 17.89 2.29 12.59
C GLN A 22 18.04 0.97 13.38
N ASP A 23 16.94 0.23 13.55
CA ASP A 23 16.89 -1.04 14.28
C ASP A 23 16.59 -2.18 13.31
N VAL A 24 17.48 -3.17 13.26
CA VAL A 24 17.35 -4.39 12.45
C VAL A 24 16.00 -5.11 12.72
N ARG A 25 15.48 -4.99 13.94
CA ARG A 25 14.17 -5.56 14.28
C ARG A 25 13.04 -4.90 13.51
N HIS A 26 13.13 -3.61 13.21
CA HIS A 26 12.15 -2.91 12.38
C HIS A 26 12.22 -3.40 10.92
N SER A 27 13.40 -3.59 10.35
CA SER A 27 13.56 -4.14 9.01
C SER A 27 12.95 -5.54 8.89
N LYS A 28 13.25 -6.43 9.85
CA LYS A 28 12.67 -7.78 9.90
C LYS A 28 11.15 -7.76 10.05
N ARG A 29 10.64 -6.83 10.86
CA ARG A 29 9.19 -6.67 11.07
C ARG A 29 8.50 -6.16 9.82
N PHE A 30 9.08 -5.14 9.18
CA PHE A 30 8.56 -4.57 7.95
C PHE A 30 8.55 -5.62 6.82
N ARG A 31 9.65 -6.35 6.64
CA ARG A 31 9.72 -7.43 5.67
C ARG A 31 8.59 -8.45 5.84
N ARG A 32 8.36 -8.91 7.07
CA ARG A 32 7.26 -9.84 7.35
C ARG A 32 5.91 -9.23 7.06
N LEU A 33 5.65 -8.02 7.53
CA LEU A 33 4.38 -7.32 7.31
C LEU A 33 4.12 -7.11 5.82
N LEU A 34 5.13 -6.69 5.05
CA LEU A 34 4.99 -6.49 3.61
C LEU A 34 4.70 -7.81 2.89
N GLY A 35 5.34 -8.92 3.30
CA GLY A 35 5.04 -10.26 2.80
C GLY A 35 3.60 -10.70 3.10
N ASP A 36 3.16 -10.53 4.36
CA ASP A 36 1.80 -10.87 4.77
C ASP A 36 0.75 -10.06 3.97
N LEU A 37 0.97 -8.75 3.78
CA LEU A 37 0.08 -7.87 3.01
C LEU A 37 0.07 -8.18 1.52
N SER A 38 1.23 -8.51 0.92
CA SER A 38 1.32 -8.85 -0.50
C SER A 38 0.60 -10.15 -0.84
N GLY A 39 0.54 -11.08 0.09
CA GLY A 39 -0.23 -12.33 -0.04
C GLY A 39 -1.74 -12.16 0.06
N GLN A 40 -2.22 -10.99 0.53
CA GLN A 40 -3.64 -10.72 0.80
C GLN A 40 -4.00 -9.29 0.36
N ILE A 41 -3.76 -8.98 -0.91
CA ILE A 41 -4.01 -7.65 -1.49
C ILE A 41 -5.49 -7.26 -1.30
N GLY A 42 -5.73 -6.07 -0.74
CA GLY A 42 -7.06 -5.57 -0.43
C GLY A 42 -7.66 -6.07 0.89
N GLY A 43 -6.99 -7.00 1.57
CA GLY A 43 -7.39 -7.48 2.89
C GLY A 43 -7.01 -6.51 4.02
N SER A 44 -7.69 -6.62 5.17
CA SER A 44 -7.30 -5.90 6.38
C SER A 44 -6.01 -6.46 6.98
N ILE A 45 -5.29 -5.65 7.78
CA ILE A 45 -4.08 -6.10 8.47
C ILE A 45 -4.31 -7.39 9.30
N PRO A 46 -5.38 -7.52 10.10
CA PRO A 46 -5.65 -8.77 10.82
C PRO A 46 -5.86 -9.97 9.89
N PHE A 47 -6.51 -9.76 8.76
CA PHE A 47 -6.75 -10.80 7.77
C PHE A 47 -5.44 -11.23 7.07
N ALA A 48 -4.59 -10.28 6.71
CA ALA A 48 -3.30 -10.55 6.08
C ALA A 48 -2.33 -11.27 7.03
N CYS A 49 -2.26 -10.84 8.30
CA CYS A 49 -1.37 -11.42 9.29
C CYS A 49 -1.80 -12.81 9.78
N GLN A 50 -3.09 -13.19 9.65
CA GLN A 50 -3.65 -14.51 9.97
C GLN A 50 -3.53 -14.94 11.46
N ASP A 51 -2.76 -14.24 12.28
CA ASP A 51 -2.48 -14.55 13.67
C ASP A 51 -2.47 -13.29 14.54
N TRP A 52 -2.92 -13.41 15.79
CA TRP A 52 -3.03 -12.31 16.73
C TRP A 52 -1.67 -11.68 17.08
N ALA A 53 -0.62 -12.48 17.23
CA ALA A 53 0.71 -11.98 17.57
C ALA A 53 1.30 -11.17 16.43
N ALA A 54 1.16 -11.63 15.18
CA ALA A 54 1.58 -10.91 13.97
C ALA A 54 0.78 -9.61 13.80
N THR A 55 -0.55 -9.66 13.97
CA THR A 55 -1.42 -8.47 13.92
C THR A 55 -1.00 -7.41 14.93
N LYS A 56 -0.84 -7.79 16.19
CA LYS A 56 -0.38 -6.88 17.25
C LYS A 56 1.00 -6.30 16.95
N ALA A 57 1.87 -7.10 16.37
CA ALA A 57 3.19 -6.69 15.99
C ALA A 57 3.18 -5.70 14.81
N ALA A 58 2.28 -5.88 13.84
CA ALA A 58 2.07 -4.94 12.75
C ALA A 58 1.62 -3.58 13.25
N TYR A 59 0.59 -3.53 14.08
CA TYR A 59 0.11 -2.27 14.67
C TYR A 59 1.18 -1.57 15.52
N ARG A 60 1.95 -2.32 16.33
CA ARG A 60 3.06 -1.75 17.10
C ARG A 60 4.17 -1.20 16.23
N PHE A 61 4.43 -1.80 15.08
CA PHE A 61 5.38 -1.30 14.11
C PHE A 61 4.90 0.01 13.50
N LEU A 62 3.66 0.05 12.99
CA LEU A 62 3.08 1.22 12.33
C LEU A 62 2.85 2.41 13.29
N SER A 63 2.61 2.14 14.59
CA SER A 63 2.46 3.20 15.60
C SER A 63 3.77 3.62 16.27
N ASN A 64 4.92 3.08 15.85
CA ASN A 64 6.21 3.39 16.45
C ASN A 64 6.71 4.76 15.95
N ALA A 65 6.99 5.68 16.86
CA ALA A 65 7.49 7.02 16.53
C ALA A 65 8.84 7.04 15.76
N ARG A 66 9.57 5.93 15.72
CA ARG A 66 10.80 5.78 14.92
C ARG A 66 10.56 5.26 13.51
N VAL A 67 9.32 4.91 13.20
CA VAL A 67 8.87 4.42 11.90
C VAL A 67 7.97 5.50 11.31
N ASP A 68 8.33 6.02 10.17
CA ASP A 68 7.60 7.02 9.43
C ASP A 68 7.39 6.58 7.98
N GLU A 69 6.57 7.30 7.26
CA GLU A 69 6.22 7.01 5.87
C GLU A 69 7.47 7.04 4.97
N GLU A 70 8.37 8.00 5.17
CA GLU A 70 9.58 8.14 4.38
C GLU A 70 10.46 6.89 4.48
N LYS A 71 10.66 6.36 5.68
CA LYS A 71 11.45 5.13 5.91
C LYS A 71 10.78 3.89 5.31
N ILE A 72 9.45 3.79 5.40
CA ILE A 72 8.69 2.67 4.83
C ILE A 72 8.79 2.67 3.31
N LEU A 73 8.66 3.83 2.67
CA LEU A 73 8.61 3.96 1.22
C LEU A 73 9.98 4.11 0.56
N ALA A 74 11.05 4.34 1.32
CA ALA A 74 12.39 4.58 0.78
C ALA A 74 12.85 3.47 -0.18
N GLY A 75 12.65 2.21 0.19
CA GLY A 75 13.00 1.06 -0.66
C GLY A 75 12.20 1.03 -1.96
N HIS A 76 10.90 1.26 -1.87
CA HIS A 76 10.01 1.33 -3.03
C HIS A 76 10.43 2.46 -4.00
N PHE A 77 10.72 3.65 -3.49
CA PHE A 77 11.17 4.76 -4.33
C PHE A 77 12.52 4.47 -5.00
N LEU A 78 13.45 3.84 -4.28
CA LEU A 78 14.72 3.44 -4.84
C LEU A 78 14.55 2.41 -5.97
N CYS A 79 13.75 1.37 -5.75
CA CYS A 79 13.45 0.35 -6.75
C CYS A 79 12.71 0.92 -7.95
N THR A 80 11.76 1.82 -7.75
CA THR A 80 11.01 2.49 -8.81
C THR A 80 11.92 3.37 -9.65
N ARG A 81 12.82 4.12 -9.03
CA ARG A 81 13.85 4.91 -9.76
C ARG A 81 14.75 4.02 -10.60
N GLY A 82 15.18 2.86 -10.06
CA GLY A 82 15.99 1.89 -10.80
C GLY A 82 15.24 1.33 -12.02
N ARG A 83 13.99 0.93 -11.83
CA ARG A 83 13.14 0.47 -12.95
C ARG A 83 12.95 1.55 -14.02
N PHE A 84 12.69 2.78 -13.60
CA PHE A 84 12.56 3.92 -14.52
C PHE A 84 13.85 4.18 -15.30
N ALA A 85 14.99 4.19 -14.63
CA ALA A 85 16.30 4.42 -15.27
C ALA A 85 16.69 3.31 -16.26
N ALA A 86 16.17 2.09 -16.08
CA ALA A 86 16.41 0.96 -16.97
C ALA A 86 15.46 0.94 -18.19
N MET A 87 14.46 1.81 -18.24
CA MET A 87 13.54 1.90 -19.37
C MET A 87 14.17 2.74 -20.49
N GLU A 88 14.41 2.11 -21.63
CA GLU A 88 14.82 2.79 -22.88
C GLU A 88 13.55 3.15 -23.67
N ASP A 89 13.40 4.38 -24.09
CA ASP A 89 12.41 4.92 -25.06
C ASP A 89 10.95 4.40 -24.96
N SER A 90 10.57 3.82 -23.83
CA SER A 90 9.22 3.31 -23.60
C SER A 90 8.36 4.35 -22.89
N PRO A 91 7.07 4.50 -23.24
CA PRO A 91 6.18 5.42 -22.54
C PRO A 91 5.97 5.00 -21.09
N VAL A 92 6.09 5.96 -20.17
CA VAL A 92 5.80 5.76 -18.74
C VAL A 92 4.36 6.15 -18.46
N LEU A 93 3.58 5.21 -17.97
CA LEU A 93 2.21 5.44 -17.54
C LEU A 93 2.20 5.84 -16.07
N VAL A 94 1.72 7.04 -15.78
CA VAL A 94 1.46 7.48 -14.40
C VAL A 94 -0.02 7.27 -14.11
N LEU A 95 -0.30 6.26 -13.30
CA LEU A 95 -1.66 5.93 -12.89
C LEU A 95 -2.06 6.78 -11.69
N HIS A 96 -3.17 7.49 -11.82
CA HIS A 96 -3.79 8.23 -10.73
C HIS A 96 -5.12 7.57 -10.38
N ASP A 97 -5.27 7.19 -9.14
CA ASP A 97 -6.53 6.75 -8.57
C ASP A 97 -6.94 7.69 -7.45
N THR A 98 -8.22 7.98 -7.36
CA THR A 98 -8.77 8.79 -6.27
C THR A 98 -9.37 7.86 -5.23
N THR A 99 -8.85 7.91 -4.01
CA THR A 99 -9.39 7.17 -2.88
C THR A 99 -10.29 8.06 -2.07
N GLU A 100 -11.55 7.66 -1.89
CA GLU A 100 -12.49 8.32 -0.99
C GLU A 100 -12.44 7.64 0.38
N PHE A 101 -12.13 8.41 1.41
CA PHE A 101 -12.17 7.94 2.78
C PHE A 101 -13.45 8.44 3.46
N SER A 102 -14.31 7.52 3.86
CA SER A 102 -15.49 7.84 4.67
C SER A 102 -15.20 7.63 6.15
N TYR A 103 -15.24 8.70 6.91
CA TYR A 103 -15.06 8.66 8.37
C TYR A 103 -16.40 8.89 9.05
N HIS A 104 -16.76 7.99 9.98
CA HIS A 104 -17.84 8.24 10.92
C HIS A 104 -17.23 8.78 12.21
N ARG A 105 -17.56 10.03 12.57
CA ARG A 105 -17.12 10.66 13.81
C ARG A 105 -18.28 11.33 14.52
N ASP A 106 -18.22 11.34 15.86
CA ASP A 106 -19.21 12.01 16.71
C ASP A 106 -19.09 13.54 16.61
N ASP A 107 -17.93 14.07 16.20
CA ASP A 107 -17.70 15.50 15.95
C ASP A 107 -17.23 15.71 14.49
N PRO A 108 -18.15 16.08 13.57
CA PRO A 108 -17.83 16.33 12.17
C PRO A 108 -16.92 17.54 11.93
N GLU A 109 -16.90 18.51 12.87
CA GLU A 109 -16.11 19.75 12.71
C GLU A 109 -14.62 19.54 13.01
N ALA A 110 -14.26 18.47 13.71
CA ALA A 110 -12.87 18.13 13.99
C ALA A 110 -12.06 17.71 12.74
N VAL A 111 -12.73 17.45 11.63
CA VAL A 111 -12.11 17.14 10.33
C VAL A 111 -12.74 18.09 9.33
N GLY A 112 -12.00 19.04 8.79
CA GLY A 112 -12.50 19.97 7.79
C GLY A 112 -13.32 19.26 6.70
N ILE A 113 -14.46 19.83 6.34
CA ILE A 113 -15.32 19.30 5.28
C ILE A 113 -14.57 19.45 3.96
N LEU A 114 -13.96 18.38 3.48
CA LEU A 114 -13.64 18.23 2.07
C LEU A 114 -14.98 18.05 1.36
N GLN A 115 -15.34 18.99 0.49
CA GLN A 115 -16.58 19.12 -0.26
C GLN A 115 -17.37 17.81 -0.40
N ASN A 116 -18.66 17.86 -0.02
CA ASN A 116 -19.65 16.89 -0.48
C ASN A 116 -19.71 16.91 -2.00
N TRP A 117 -18.97 16.02 -2.63
CA TRP A 117 -19.13 15.76 -4.06
C TRP A 117 -20.49 15.10 -4.25
N PRO A 118 -21.42 15.67 -5.05
CA PRO A 118 -22.71 15.03 -5.28
C PRO A 118 -22.45 13.64 -5.87
N ARG A 119 -23.06 12.60 -5.26
CA ARG A 119 -23.06 11.24 -5.81
C ARG A 119 -23.40 11.34 -7.29
N LEU A 120 -22.49 11.01 -8.19
CA LEU A 120 -22.77 10.75 -9.58
C LEU A 120 -23.83 9.64 -9.61
N MET A 121 -25.07 9.99 -9.98
CA MET A 121 -26.09 8.99 -10.27
C MET A 121 -25.55 8.04 -11.34
N PRO A 122 -25.72 6.72 -11.21
CA PRO A 122 -25.35 5.80 -12.26
C PRO A 122 -26.06 6.25 -13.53
N MET A 123 -25.30 6.50 -14.60
CA MET A 123 -25.88 6.70 -15.93
C MET A 123 -26.62 5.40 -16.30
N VAL A 124 -27.93 5.41 -16.13
CA VAL A 124 -28.80 4.40 -16.71
C VAL A 124 -28.73 4.60 -18.21
N ALA A 125 -28.06 3.68 -18.90
CA ALA A 125 -28.10 3.63 -20.35
C ALA A 125 -29.56 3.46 -20.78
N SER A 126 -30.10 4.45 -21.46
CA SER A 126 -31.41 4.38 -22.06
C SER A 126 -31.39 3.31 -23.16
N PRO A 127 -32.31 2.33 -23.19
CA PRO A 127 -32.39 1.40 -24.31
C PRO A 127 -32.81 2.17 -25.56
N ALA A 128 -31.98 2.08 -26.61
CA ALA A 128 -32.35 2.57 -27.92
C ALA A 128 -33.59 1.81 -28.40
N THR A 129 -34.68 2.55 -28.61
CA THR A 129 -35.88 2.04 -29.30
C THR A 129 -35.55 1.98 -30.79
N ILE A 130 -35.72 0.78 -31.37
CA ILE A 130 -35.71 0.51 -32.81
C ILE A 130 -37.02 0.96 -33.40
#